data_dd1d8a25b5f33ec3a11250227bcc906a
#
_entry.id   dd1d8a25b5f33ec3a11250227bcc906a
#
_cell.length_a   1.000
_cell.length_b   1.000
_cell.length_c   1.000
_cell.angle_alpha   90.00
_cell.angle_beta   90.00
_cell.angle_gamma   90.00
#
_symmetry.space_group_name_H-M   'P 1'
#
loop_
_entity.id
_entity.type
_entity.pdbx_description
1 polymer ?
#
loop_
_entity_poly.entity_id
_entity_poly.type
_entity_poly.pdbx_seq_one_letter_code
_entity_poly.pdbx_strand_id
1 'polypeptide(L)'
;SLILESTLPVLDDDKGTLVLAYFNKTSFKLIDSFSYEKTWHNPLLTLTEGISLEKINPSFVSDKAQNWQSASKQIDYGSPGLKNSQFIDSFLNDKQKLYQILNSTVSPNQDGFQDVLSIQFNLDLAGYKINAEIYNLSGFLVKTLSQDLIGTHDIINWYGEDNKNKPVFSGNYILNLILIQPN
;
A
#
# COMPACT_ATOMS: atom_id res chain seq x y z
N SER A 1 14.06 3.70 27.46
CA SER A 1 13.87 2.28 27.81
C SER A 1 12.60 1.77 27.17
N LEU A 2 12.74 0.74 26.37
CA LEU A 2 11.61 0.03 25.78
C LEU A 2 10.97 -0.80 26.90
N ILE A 3 9.72 -0.55 27.20
CA ILE A 3 8.94 -1.43 28.09
C ILE A 3 8.31 -2.48 27.17
N LEU A 4 8.77 -3.72 27.26
CA LEU A 4 8.15 -4.86 26.61
C LEU A 4 7.10 -5.41 27.59
N GLU A 5 5.84 -5.17 27.30
CA GLU A 5 4.74 -5.90 27.93
C GLU A 5 4.76 -7.34 27.41
N SER A 6 4.56 -8.29 28.32
CA SER A 6 4.55 -9.72 27.96
C SER A 6 3.26 -10.17 27.24
N THR A 7 2.22 -9.35 27.28
CA THR A 7 0.93 -9.61 26.65
C THR A 7 0.34 -8.31 26.09
N LEU A 8 0.10 -8.29 24.78
CA LEU A 8 -0.71 -7.24 24.15
C LEU A 8 -2.20 -7.51 24.43
N PRO A 9 -3.04 -6.46 24.59
CA PRO A 9 -4.46 -6.65 24.69
C PRO A 9 -5.01 -7.32 23.42
N VAL A 10 -6.03 -8.15 23.58
CA VAL A 10 -6.78 -8.65 22.43
C VAL A 10 -7.53 -7.47 21.83
N LEU A 11 -7.31 -7.23 20.56
CA LEU A 11 -8.00 -6.22 19.78
C LEU A 11 -9.17 -6.87 19.05
N ASP A 12 -10.35 -6.30 19.17
CA ASP A 12 -11.54 -6.74 18.43
C ASP A 12 -11.41 -6.30 16.97
N ASP A 13 -11.79 -7.18 16.03
CA ASP A 13 -11.68 -6.90 14.59
C ASP A 13 -12.71 -5.88 14.09
N ASP A 14 -13.83 -5.75 14.80
CA ASP A 14 -14.92 -4.87 14.35
C ASP A 14 -14.76 -3.44 14.87
N LYS A 15 -14.41 -3.26 16.13
CA LYS A 15 -14.22 -1.94 16.77
C LYS A 15 -13.46 -2.05 18.09
N GLY A 16 -12.83 -0.95 18.46
CA GLY A 16 -12.14 -0.89 19.74
C GLY A 16 -11.64 0.52 20.04
N THR A 17 -11.21 0.74 21.28
CA THR A 17 -10.58 1.98 21.69
C THR A 17 -9.16 1.70 22.14
N LEU A 18 -8.21 2.43 21.57
CA LEU A 18 -6.79 2.38 21.94
C LEU A 18 -6.40 3.68 22.62
N VAL A 19 -5.66 3.55 23.71
CA VAL A 19 -5.13 4.68 24.47
C VAL A 19 -3.63 4.49 24.65
N LEU A 20 -2.84 5.42 24.17
CA LEU A 20 -1.40 5.48 24.41
C LEU A 20 -1.14 6.53 25.49
N ALA A 21 -0.56 6.10 26.59
CA ALA A 21 -0.22 6.97 27.71
C ALA A 21 1.16 6.59 28.26
N TYR A 22 1.85 7.52 28.87
CA TYR A 22 3.04 7.21 29.66
C TYR A 22 2.83 7.54 31.15
N PHE A 23 3.48 6.79 32.02
CA PHE A 23 3.45 7.01 33.46
C PHE A 23 4.67 7.83 33.89
N ASN A 24 4.44 9.02 34.45
CA ASN A 24 5.51 9.94 34.88
C ASN A 24 5.92 9.77 36.34
N LYS A 25 5.73 8.59 36.94
CA LYS A 25 5.93 8.22 38.36
C LYS A 25 4.81 8.64 39.30
N THR A 26 3.92 9.52 38.91
CA THR A 26 2.83 10.02 39.77
C THR A 26 1.44 9.96 39.12
N SER A 27 1.40 10.07 37.80
CA SER A 27 0.17 10.08 37.00
C SER A 27 0.39 9.55 35.60
N PHE A 28 -0.68 9.06 34.96
CA PHE A 28 -0.68 8.77 33.53
C PHE A 28 -0.87 10.06 32.75
N LYS A 29 -0.03 10.24 31.73
CA LYS A 29 -0.18 11.33 30.76
C LYS A 29 -0.57 10.74 29.42
N LEU A 30 -1.72 11.17 28.91
CA LEU A 30 -2.21 10.77 27.58
C LEU A 30 -1.25 11.30 26.51
N ILE A 31 -0.87 10.42 25.59
CA ILE A 31 -0.11 10.75 24.37
C ILE A 31 -1.07 10.81 23.20
N ASP A 32 -1.89 9.75 23.00
CA ASP A 32 -2.84 9.64 21.90
C ASP A 32 -3.98 8.69 22.28
N SER A 33 -5.14 8.85 21.67
CA SER A 33 -6.28 7.93 21.82
C SER A 33 -7.19 8.01 20.60
N PHE A 34 -7.77 6.87 20.22
CA PHE A 34 -8.76 6.80 19.16
C PHE A 34 -9.63 5.56 19.30
N SER A 35 -10.83 5.65 18.75
CA SER A 35 -11.77 4.52 18.66
C SER A 35 -11.90 4.15 17.21
N TYR A 36 -11.38 2.97 16.85
CA TYR A 36 -11.43 2.46 15.48
C TYR A 36 -12.69 1.64 15.24
N GLU A 37 -13.10 1.58 13.98
CA GLU A 37 -14.17 0.72 13.50
C GLU A 37 -13.73 0.04 12.20
N LYS A 38 -14.23 -1.17 11.95
CA LYS A 38 -13.98 -1.93 10.72
C LYS A 38 -14.35 -1.14 9.45
N THR A 39 -15.34 -0.26 9.55
CA THR A 39 -15.79 0.64 8.47
C THR A 39 -14.72 1.66 8.05
N TRP A 40 -13.63 1.80 8.80
CA TRP A 40 -12.50 2.66 8.44
C TRP A 40 -11.60 2.04 7.36
N HIS A 41 -11.73 0.72 7.14
CA HIS A 41 -11.05 0.07 6.04
C HIS A 41 -11.57 0.57 4.68
N ASN A 42 -10.71 0.46 3.68
CA ASN A 42 -11.03 0.87 2.32
C ASN A 42 -12.26 0.12 1.79
N PRO A 43 -13.32 0.83 1.31
CA PRO A 43 -14.55 0.21 0.85
C PRO A 43 -14.39 -0.64 -0.42
N LEU A 44 -13.27 -0.53 -1.13
CA LEU A 44 -12.96 -1.35 -2.31
C LEU A 44 -12.39 -2.73 -1.95
N LEU A 45 -12.10 -2.99 -0.67
CA LEU A 45 -11.68 -4.30 -0.18
C LEU A 45 -12.91 -5.21 0.04
N THR A 46 -12.77 -6.46 -0.40
CA THR A 46 -13.78 -7.51 -0.13
C THR A 46 -13.56 -8.20 1.21
N LEU A 47 -12.32 -8.27 1.66
CA LEU A 47 -11.89 -8.82 2.94
C LEU A 47 -10.94 -7.84 3.61
N THR A 48 -11.06 -7.70 4.92
CA THR A 48 -10.22 -6.80 5.74
C THR A 48 -9.38 -7.55 6.77
N GLU A 49 -9.63 -8.85 6.93
CA GLU A 49 -8.83 -9.70 7.84
C GLU A 49 -7.37 -9.75 7.41
N GLY A 50 -6.46 -9.55 8.36
CA GLY A 50 -5.02 -9.49 8.11
C GLY A 50 -4.52 -8.19 7.50
N ILE A 51 -5.38 -7.19 7.29
CA ILE A 51 -5.00 -5.88 6.72
C ILE A 51 -4.98 -4.84 7.84
N SER A 52 -3.84 -4.20 8.05
CA SER A 52 -3.70 -3.15 9.06
C SER A 52 -4.39 -1.85 8.63
N LEU A 53 -4.99 -1.14 9.59
CA LEU A 53 -5.31 0.27 9.45
C LEU A 53 -4.05 1.09 9.72
N GLU A 54 -3.63 1.91 8.78
CA GLU A 54 -2.47 2.78 8.87
C GLU A 54 -2.90 4.25 8.90
N LYS A 55 -2.33 5.00 9.84
CA LYS A 55 -2.52 6.46 9.88
C LYS A 55 -1.79 7.10 8.70
N ILE A 56 -2.51 7.85 7.85
CA ILE A 56 -1.93 8.43 6.62
C ILE A 56 -0.91 9.53 6.87
N ASN A 57 -0.96 10.18 8.05
CA ASN A 57 0.08 11.09 8.52
C ASN A 57 0.10 11.13 10.05
N PRO A 58 1.25 10.94 10.71
CA PRO A 58 1.37 10.99 12.17
C PRO A 58 0.90 12.31 12.79
N SER A 59 0.98 13.42 12.06
CA SER A 59 0.58 14.75 12.53
C SER A 59 -0.93 14.98 12.55
N PHE A 60 -1.71 14.11 11.89
CA PHE A 60 -3.16 14.23 11.88
C PHE A 60 -3.76 13.70 13.18
N VAL A 61 -4.96 14.17 13.54
CA VAL A 61 -5.68 13.65 14.72
C VAL A 61 -6.06 12.19 14.53
N SER A 62 -5.98 11.39 15.58
CA SER A 62 -6.16 9.94 15.49
C SER A 62 -7.63 9.51 15.54
N ASP A 63 -8.55 10.34 16.04
CA ASP A 63 -9.97 10.00 16.22
C ASP A 63 -10.85 10.29 14.99
N LYS A 64 -10.25 10.41 13.80
CA LYS A 64 -10.96 10.68 12.54
C LYS A 64 -10.68 9.58 11.52
N ALA A 65 -11.74 8.90 11.05
CA ALA A 65 -11.67 7.83 10.06
C ALA A 65 -10.87 8.22 8.81
N GLN A 66 -11.07 9.45 8.29
CA GLN A 66 -10.37 9.95 7.10
C GLN A 66 -8.86 10.07 7.24
N ASN A 67 -8.33 9.97 8.46
CA ASN A 67 -6.88 10.00 8.73
C ASN A 67 -6.26 8.61 8.75
N TRP A 68 -7.05 7.57 8.45
CA TRP A 68 -6.63 6.19 8.41
C TRP A 68 -6.96 5.57 7.07
N GLN A 69 -6.17 4.59 6.66
CA GLN A 69 -6.38 3.84 5.43
C GLN A 69 -5.85 2.42 5.59
N SER A 70 -6.42 1.48 4.84
CA SER A 70 -5.93 0.11 4.77
C SER A 70 -4.53 0.07 4.16
N ALA A 71 -3.64 -0.71 4.76
CA ALA A 71 -2.29 -0.92 4.26
C ALA A 71 -2.29 -1.55 2.86
N SER A 72 -1.26 -1.24 2.06
CA SER A 72 -1.13 -1.79 0.72
C SER A 72 -0.64 -3.23 0.72
N LYS A 73 -0.97 -3.96 -0.35
CA LYS A 73 -0.49 -5.32 -0.59
C LYS A 73 1.03 -5.39 -0.77
N GLN A 74 1.65 -4.36 -1.31
CA GLN A 74 3.08 -4.34 -1.62
C GLN A 74 3.99 -4.49 -0.39
N ILE A 75 3.42 -4.23 0.80
CA ILE A 75 4.09 -4.39 2.10
C ILE A 75 3.42 -5.47 2.96
N ASP A 76 2.82 -6.48 2.34
CA ASP A 76 2.10 -7.57 3.02
C ASP A 76 1.05 -7.06 4.02
N TYR A 77 0.33 -5.98 3.66
CA TYR A 77 -0.77 -5.39 4.42
C TYR A 77 -0.42 -4.86 5.81
N GLY A 78 0.85 -4.49 6.04
CA GLY A 78 1.27 -3.86 7.30
C GLY A 78 2.70 -3.33 7.23
N SER A 79 2.99 -2.21 7.92
CA SER A 79 4.30 -1.54 7.93
C SER A 79 4.86 -1.29 9.33
N PRO A 80 4.90 -2.30 10.23
CA PRO A 80 5.35 -2.11 11.61
C PRO A 80 6.80 -1.61 11.66
N GLY A 81 7.01 -0.44 12.28
CA GLY A 81 8.35 0.18 12.41
C GLY A 81 8.87 0.85 11.12
N LEU A 82 8.10 0.86 10.05
CA LEU A 82 8.42 1.53 8.80
C LEU A 82 7.48 2.72 8.55
N LYS A 83 7.75 3.46 7.49
CA LYS A 83 6.83 4.49 6.98
C LYS A 83 5.59 3.80 6.41
N ASN A 84 4.41 4.25 6.82
CA ASN A 84 3.14 3.69 6.37
C ASN A 84 2.99 3.76 4.84
N SER A 85 2.46 2.71 4.23
CA SER A 85 2.29 2.62 2.78
C SER A 85 1.39 3.71 2.20
N GLN A 86 0.44 4.16 3.01
CA GLN A 86 -0.55 5.18 2.67
C GLN A 86 -0.14 6.59 3.11
N PHE A 87 1.14 6.81 3.45
CA PHE A 87 1.61 8.08 3.96
C PHE A 87 1.53 9.20 2.92
N ILE A 88 0.95 10.34 3.32
CA ILE A 88 0.91 11.59 2.56
C ILE A 88 1.58 12.69 3.37
N ASP A 89 2.61 13.32 2.79
CA ASP A 89 3.42 14.34 3.49
C ASP A 89 2.67 15.67 3.67
N SER A 90 1.99 16.09 2.63
CA SER A 90 1.07 17.24 2.62
C SER A 90 0.19 17.13 1.37
N PHE A 91 -0.95 17.80 1.37
CA PHE A 91 -1.78 17.90 0.17
C PHE A 91 -1.01 18.69 -0.91
N LEU A 92 -0.25 17.98 -1.74
CA LEU A 92 0.48 18.58 -2.84
C LEU A 92 -0.52 18.99 -3.92
N ASN A 93 -0.69 20.28 -4.10
CA ASN A 93 -1.53 20.92 -5.13
C ASN A 93 -0.87 20.93 -6.51
N ASP A 94 0.06 20.02 -6.81
CA ASP A 94 0.73 20.02 -8.11
C ASP A 94 0.26 18.84 -8.96
N LYS A 95 -0.01 19.11 -10.25
CA LYS A 95 -0.41 18.12 -11.26
C LYS A 95 0.75 17.17 -11.60
N GLN A 96 1.26 16.45 -10.60
CA GLN A 96 2.25 15.39 -10.83
C GLN A 96 1.57 14.21 -11.50
N LYS A 97 2.31 13.54 -12.37
CA LYS A 97 1.87 12.26 -12.93
C LYS A 97 1.74 11.26 -11.78
N LEU A 98 0.58 10.62 -11.68
CA LEU A 98 0.29 9.65 -10.63
C LEU A 98 1.21 8.42 -10.69
N TYR A 99 1.84 8.17 -11.84
CA TYR A 99 2.80 7.08 -12.02
C TYR A 99 3.83 7.42 -13.10
N GLN A 100 4.96 6.71 -13.05
CA GLN A 100 6.03 6.76 -14.03
C GLN A 100 6.50 5.34 -14.37
N ILE A 101 6.67 5.04 -15.66
CA ILE A 101 7.32 3.82 -16.12
C ILE A 101 8.81 4.12 -16.28
N LEU A 102 9.65 3.44 -15.49
CA LEU A 102 11.10 3.71 -15.48
C LEU A 102 11.80 3.04 -16.67
N ASN A 103 11.38 1.82 -17.05
CA ASN A 103 11.91 1.10 -18.20
C ASN A 103 10.77 0.57 -19.05
N SER A 104 10.76 0.86 -20.34
CA SER A 104 9.78 0.31 -21.28
C SER A 104 10.28 -0.93 -22.04
N THR A 105 11.56 -1.27 -21.89
CA THR A 105 12.20 -2.48 -22.45
C THR A 105 12.64 -3.36 -21.28
N VAL A 106 12.37 -4.66 -21.39
CA VAL A 106 12.76 -5.66 -20.39
C VAL A 106 13.62 -6.73 -21.06
N SER A 107 14.81 -6.93 -20.54
CA SER A 107 15.78 -7.95 -20.97
C SER A 107 16.28 -8.73 -19.74
N PRO A 108 15.50 -9.69 -19.21
CA PRO A 108 15.73 -10.30 -17.90
C PRO A 108 16.86 -11.36 -17.99
N ASN A 109 18.07 -10.93 -18.29
CA ASN A 109 19.28 -11.78 -18.40
C ASN A 109 20.20 -11.67 -17.18
N GLN A 110 19.80 -10.87 -16.15
CA GLN A 110 20.52 -10.65 -14.90
C GLN A 110 21.89 -9.96 -15.07
N ASP A 111 22.05 -9.13 -16.11
CA ASP A 111 23.28 -8.33 -16.30
C ASP A 111 23.22 -6.97 -15.58
N GLY A 112 22.10 -6.66 -14.93
CA GLY A 112 21.85 -5.39 -14.22
C GLY A 112 21.36 -4.26 -15.12
N PHE A 113 21.10 -4.55 -16.42
CA PHE A 113 20.62 -3.55 -17.38
C PHE A 113 19.28 -3.97 -17.97
N GLN A 114 18.24 -3.18 -17.74
CA GLN A 114 16.88 -3.42 -18.22
C GLN A 114 16.29 -4.79 -17.83
N ASP A 115 16.72 -5.36 -16.72
CA ASP A 115 16.22 -6.66 -16.24
C ASP A 115 14.74 -6.61 -15.80
N VAL A 116 14.21 -5.40 -15.53
CA VAL A 116 12.89 -5.22 -14.95
C VAL A 116 12.17 -4.00 -15.52
N LEU A 117 10.88 -4.15 -15.80
CA LEU A 117 9.97 -3.00 -15.94
C LEU A 117 9.51 -2.60 -14.54
N SER A 118 9.70 -1.33 -14.19
CA SER A 118 9.24 -0.78 -12.92
C SER A 118 8.23 0.32 -13.15
N ILE A 119 7.09 0.23 -12.47
CA ILE A 119 6.04 1.25 -12.43
C ILE A 119 6.11 1.88 -11.05
N GLN A 120 6.60 3.09 -10.97
CA GLN A 120 6.68 3.87 -9.74
C GLN A 120 5.44 4.74 -9.60
N PHE A 121 4.80 4.70 -8.45
CA PHE A 121 3.63 5.50 -8.11
C PHE A 121 4.01 6.71 -7.25
N ASN A 122 3.31 7.82 -7.48
CA ASN A 122 3.36 9.01 -6.64
C ASN A 122 1.92 9.55 -6.54
N LEU A 123 1.10 8.87 -5.76
CA LEU A 123 -0.33 9.13 -5.67
C LEU A 123 -0.59 10.34 -4.77
N ASP A 124 -1.53 11.16 -5.17
CA ASP A 124 -1.96 12.38 -4.49
C ASP A 124 -2.88 12.12 -3.29
N LEU A 125 -3.51 10.94 -3.25
CA LEU A 125 -4.40 10.51 -2.19
C LEU A 125 -4.07 9.08 -1.76
N ALA A 126 -4.41 8.76 -0.51
CA ALA A 126 -4.36 7.39 0.01
C ALA A 126 -5.56 6.55 -0.47
N GLY A 127 -5.38 5.23 -0.56
CA GLY A 127 -6.47 4.28 -0.76
C GLY A 127 -6.83 3.98 -2.22
N TYR A 128 -5.97 4.31 -3.18
CA TYR A 128 -6.18 3.83 -4.55
C TYR A 128 -6.11 2.30 -4.62
N LYS A 129 -7.02 1.73 -5.39
CA LYS A 129 -6.92 0.34 -5.86
C LYS A 129 -6.37 0.33 -7.28
N ILE A 130 -5.50 -0.64 -7.57
CA ILE A 130 -4.90 -0.81 -8.88
C ILE A 130 -5.34 -2.11 -9.52
N ASN A 131 -5.52 -2.09 -10.84
CA ASN A 131 -5.46 -3.26 -11.71
C ASN A 131 -4.33 -3.05 -12.73
N ALA A 132 -3.26 -3.84 -12.62
CA ALA A 132 -2.09 -3.79 -13.48
C ALA A 132 -1.87 -5.16 -14.11
N GLU A 133 -1.97 -5.22 -15.43
CA GLU A 133 -1.94 -6.46 -16.21
C GLU A 133 -1.07 -6.31 -17.45
N ILE A 134 -0.38 -7.39 -17.83
CA ILE A 134 0.39 -7.48 -19.07
C ILE A 134 -0.36 -8.38 -20.05
N TYR A 135 -0.54 -7.90 -21.25
CA TYR A 135 -1.15 -8.62 -22.38
C TYR A 135 -0.17 -8.76 -23.53
N ASN A 136 -0.31 -9.84 -24.32
CA ASN A 136 0.35 -9.91 -25.63
C ASN A 136 -0.44 -9.12 -26.68
N LEU A 137 0.13 -8.97 -27.89
CA LEU A 137 -0.53 -8.22 -28.97
C LEU A 137 -1.83 -8.87 -29.50
N SER A 138 -2.07 -10.14 -29.19
CA SER A 138 -3.32 -10.84 -29.53
C SER A 138 -4.41 -10.63 -28.45
N GLY A 139 -4.13 -9.85 -27.41
CA GLY A 139 -5.07 -9.55 -26.33
C GLY A 139 -5.19 -10.65 -25.28
N PHE A 140 -4.31 -11.66 -25.26
CA PHE A 140 -4.29 -12.66 -24.19
C PHE A 140 -3.55 -12.13 -22.97
N LEU A 141 -4.13 -12.33 -21.79
CA LEU A 141 -3.49 -12.02 -20.52
C LEU A 141 -2.24 -12.88 -20.33
N VAL A 142 -1.13 -12.23 -20.05
CA VAL A 142 0.18 -12.86 -19.79
C VAL A 142 0.49 -12.87 -18.30
N LYS A 143 0.36 -11.72 -17.65
CA LYS A 143 0.68 -11.56 -16.22
C LYS A 143 -0.29 -10.59 -15.56
N THR A 144 -0.79 -10.94 -14.40
CA THR A 144 -1.41 -10.01 -13.45
C THR A 144 -0.35 -9.55 -12.47
N LEU A 145 -0.01 -8.27 -12.49
CA LEU A 145 1.01 -7.69 -11.62
C LEU A 145 0.41 -7.31 -10.26
N SER A 146 -0.76 -6.71 -10.25
CA SER A 146 -1.50 -6.36 -9.04
C SER A 146 -2.98 -6.13 -9.34
N GLN A 147 -3.85 -6.50 -8.40
CA GLN A 147 -5.31 -6.23 -8.42
C GLN A 147 -5.79 -5.87 -7.01
N ASP A 148 -5.07 -4.95 -6.33
CA ASP A 148 -5.28 -4.67 -4.93
C ASP A 148 -5.02 -3.20 -4.58
N LEU A 149 -5.06 -2.85 -3.30
CA LEU A 149 -4.65 -1.53 -2.84
C LEU A 149 -3.17 -1.29 -3.13
N ILE A 150 -2.88 -0.07 -3.59
CA ILE A 150 -1.53 0.43 -3.84
C ILE A 150 -1.20 1.54 -2.84
N GLY A 151 0.00 1.53 -2.32
CA GLY A 151 0.52 2.62 -1.49
C GLY A 151 0.83 3.87 -2.30
N THR A 152 0.89 5.01 -1.64
CA THR A 152 1.09 6.31 -2.32
C THR A 152 2.43 6.43 -3.04
N HIS A 153 3.45 5.63 -2.64
CA HIS A 153 4.81 5.64 -3.19
C HIS A 153 5.32 4.25 -3.52
N ASP A 154 4.43 3.31 -3.83
CA ASP A 154 4.79 1.94 -4.14
C ASP A 154 5.46 1.81 -5.52
N ILE A 155 6.12 0.67 -5.72
CA ILE A 155 6.70 0.25 -7.00
C ILE A 155 6.18 -1.14 -7.35
N ILE A 156 5.69 -1.31 -8.57
CA ILE A 156 5.33 -2.61 -9.12
C ILE A 156 6.34 -2.99 -10.19
N ASN A 157 6.83 -4.21 -10.13
CA ASN A 157 7.85 -4.73 -11.01
C ASN A 157 7.33 -5.88 -11.87
N TRP A 158 7.82 -5.97 -13.13
CA TRP A 158 7.64 -7.12 -14.00
C TRP A 158 8.99 -7.56 -14.58
N TYR A 159 9.30 -8.83 -14.42
CA TYR A 159 10.57 -9.45 -14.80
C TYR A 159 10.49 -10.25 -16.11
N GLY A 160 9.51 -9.99 -16.98
CA GLY A 160 9.36 -10.69 -18.24
C GLY A 160 8.88 -12.14 -18.10
N GLU A 161 8.03 -12.43 -17.11
CA GLU A 161 7.45 -13.75 -16.87
C GLU A 161 5.91 -13.74 -16.96
N ASP A 162 5.34 -14.91 -17.22
CA ASP A 162 3.89 -15.15 -17.20
C ASP A 162 3.35 -15.40 -15.76
N ASN A 163 2.03 -15.65 -15.64
CA ASN A 163 1.39 -16.00 -14.37
C ASN A 163 1.87 -17.32 -13.74
N LYS A 164 2.64 -18.12 -14.46
CA LYS A 164 3.27 -19.36 -13.96
C LYS A 164 4.77 -19.15 -13.69
N ASN A 165 5.23 -17.91 -13.69
CA ASN A 165 6.62 -17.48 -13.54
C ASN A 165 7.56 -18.10 -14.61
N LYS A 166 7.05 -18.35 -15.81
CA LYS A 166 7.86 -18.79 -16.95
C LYS A 166 8.23 -17.56 -17.77
N PRO A 167 9.50 -17.48 -18.25
CA PRO A 167 9.91 -16.41 -19.16
C PRO A 167 9.00 -16.33 -20.36
N VAL A 168 8.62 -15.12 -20.76
CA VAL A 168 7.82 -14.88 -21.97
C VAL A 168 8.72 -14.81 -23.20
N PHE A 169 8.15 -15.02 -24.38
CA PHE A 169 8.88 -14.87 -25.64
C PHE A 169 9.25 -13.40 -25.88
N SER A 170 10.35 -13.19 -26.64
CA SER A 170 10.69 -11.84 -27.10
C SER A 170 9.58 -11.27 -27.97
N GLY A 171 9.20 -10.02 -27.71
CA GLY A 171 8.12 -9.36 -28.45
C GLY A 171 7.60 -8.12 -27.74
N ASN A 172 6.54 -7.55 -28.30
CA ASN A 172 5.86 -6.40 -27.70
C ASN A 172 4.69 -6.86 -26.83
N TYR A 173 4.53 -6.19 -25.71
CA TYR A 173 3.46 -6.43 -24.74
C TYR A 173 2.71 -5.12 -24.43
N ILE A 174 1.49 -5.24 -23.98
CA ILE A 174 0.64 -4.12 -23.59
C ILE A 174 0.53 -4.13 -22.07
N LEU A 175 0.94 -3.05 -21.42
CA LEU A 175 0.62 -2.79 -20.01
C LEU A 175 -0.75 -2.11 -19.94
N ASN A 176 -1.72 -2.78 -19.33
CA ASN A 176 -3.01 -2.21 -18.96
C ASN A 176 -2.93 -1.79 -17.48
N LEU A 177 -3.11 -0.50 -17.22
CA LEU A 177 -3.01 0.08 -15.88
C LEU A 177 -4.27 0.88 -15.58
N ILE A 178 -5.06 0.44 -14.60
CA ILE A 178 -6.26 1.09 -14.13
C ILE A 178 -6.08 1.47 -12.66
N LEU A 179 -6.20 2.76 -12.35
CA LEU A 179 -6.22 3.28 -10.99
C LEU A 179 -7.66 3.64 -10.62
N ILE A 180 -8.14 3.11 -9.52
CA ILE A 180 -9.48 3.34 -8.99
C ILE A 180 -9.32 4.10 -7.68
N GLN A 181 -9.81 5.33 -7.65
CA GLN A 181 -9.82 6.16 -6.46
C GLN A 181 -10.95 5.74 -5.53
N PRO A 182 -10.75 5.69 -4.20
CA PRO A 182 -11.84 5.53 -3.26
C PRO A 182 -12.75 6.77 -3.30
N ASN A 183 -14.06 6.55 -3.22
CA ASN A 183 -15.06 7.62 -3.11
C ASN A 183 -15.04 8.27 -1.74
#